data_24bda9a1b324bbc348d5439b73700636
#
_entry.id   24bda9a1b324bbc348d5439b73700636
#
_cell.length_a   1.000
_cell.length_b   1.000
_cell.length_c   1.000
_cell.angle_alpha   90.00
_cell.angle_beta   90.00
_cell.angle_gamma   90.00
#
_symmetry.space_group_name_H-M   'P 1'
#
loop_
_entity.id
_entity.type
_entity.pdbx_description
1 polymer ?
#
loop_
_entity_poly.entity_id
_entity_poly.type
_entity_poly.pdbx_seq_one_letter_code
_entity_poly.pdbx_strand_id
1 'polypeptide(L)'
;MWKNGLLVEQPMCWTVAPKHLPKYCSYCLKPDLTTKLEKCAACKSIFYCNRSCQKADWPMHKVECKFCKAFSSAGDESYRLLLRIVKKLELGEDGTVAGNRKFSDLIDHKNELTEVYKMWRVGFDEYIGCIPNFREFKAVQISDDLVQSIICKIFINSFGLTSVFGQNIGIALCLQLSALDHSCKPTARIAFRGNECRMVPTQSNTTNVVLAHSYVDELLTRDERRKLLMDRYKFDCKCEGCMDEERNKDMVAFSCETCKRPIEIGAVCSK
;
A
#
# COMPACT_ATOMS: atom_id res chain seq x y z
N MET A 1 -5.04 -4.08 -16.67
CA MET A 1 -5.39 -4.97 -17.83
C MET A 1 -6.06 -6.23 -17.30
N TRP A 2 -7.14 -6.71 -17.95
CA TRP A 2 -7.75 -8.00 -17.62
C TRP A 2 -6.91 -9.14 -18.19
N LYS A 3 -6.48 -10.08 -17.34
CA LYS A 3 -5.78 -11.31 -17.74
C LYS A 3 -6.55 -12.50 -17.14
N ASN A 4 -7.05 -13.40 -17.99
CA ASN A 4 -7.82 -14.59 -17.55
C ASN A 4 -8.97 -14.26 -16.58
N GLY A 5 -9.73 -13.18 -16.86
CA GLY A 5 -10.82 -12.74 -16.01
C GLY A 5 -10.40 -11.99 -14.72
N LEU A 6 -9.10 -11.73 -14.51
CA LEU A 6 -8.57 -11.00 -13.38
C LEU A 6 -8.05 -9.62 -13.79
N LEU A 7 -8.34 -8.61 -12.99
CA LEU A 7 -7.69 -7.31 -13.13
C LEU A 7 -6.26 -7.42 -12.59
N VAL A 8 -5.28 -7.22 -13.45
CA VAL A 8 -3.86 -7.27 -13.13
C VAL A 8 -3.23 -5.93 -13.46
N GLU A 9 -2.48 -5.39 -12.52
CA GLU A 9 -1.79 -4.11 -12.65
C GLU A 9 -0.36 -4.21 -12.12
N GLN A 10 0.60 -3.65 -12.86
CA GLN A 10 1.88 -3.32 -12.26
C GLN A 10 1.72 -1.97 -11.55
N PRO A 11 2.05 -1.87 -10.26
CA PRO A 11 1.97 -0.59 -9.55
C PRO A 11 2.72 0.53 -10.27
N MET A 12 2.21 1.74 -10.19
CA MET A 12 2.92 2.93 -10.68
C MET A 12 4.31 3.05 -10.02
N CYS A 13 4.33 2.86 -8.70
CA CYS A 13 5.55 2.82 -7.88
C CYS A 13 5.38 1.85 -6.71
N TRP A 14 6.50 1.30 -6.23
CA TRP A 14 6.54 0.48 -5.00
C TRP A 14 7.88 0.61 -4.30
N THR A 15 7.89 0.31 -3.01
CA THR A 15 9.10 0.26 -2.18
C THR A 15 9.01 -0.87 -1.16
N VAL A 16 10.11 -1.58 -0.97
CA VAL A 16 10.24 -2.59 0.08
C VAL A 16 10.66 -1.91 1.38
N ALA A 17 10.00 -2.23 2.48
CA ALA A 17 10.31 -1.67 3.80
C ALA A 17 11.74 -2.04 4.26
N PRO A 18 12.44 -1.16 4.97
CA PRO A 18 13.85 -1.34 5.35
C PRO A 18 14.15 -2.68 6.01
N LYS A 19 13.28 -3.14 6.92
CA LYS A 19 13.42 -4.42 7.64
C LYS A 19 13.34 -5.66 6.75
N HIS A 20 12.79 -5.51 5.54
CA HIS A 20 12.60 -6.59 4.58
C HIS A 20 13.58 -6.54 3.40
N LEU A 21 14.30 -5.45 3.20
CA LEU A 21 15.23 -5.27 2.09
C LEU A 21 16.27 -6.38 1.94
N PRO A 22 16.91 -6.90 3.02
CA PRO A 22 17.87 -7.99 2.89
C PRO A 22 17.25 -9.32 2.44
N LYS A 23 15.93 -9.43 2.51
CA LYS A 23 15.19 -10.69 2.25
C LYS A 23 14.42 -10.68 0.93
N TYR A 24 14.21 -9.51 0.32
CA TYR A 24 13.40 -9.38 -0.89
C TYR A 24 14.08 -8.49 -1.92
N CYS A 25 14.01 -8.91 -3.18
CA CYS A 25 14.46 -8.09 -4.30
C CYS A 25 13.59 -6.82 -4.42
N SER A 26 14.20 -5.66 -4.45
CA SER A 26 13.48 -4.37 -4.50
C SER A 26 12.73 -4.14 -5.81
N TYR A 27 13.05 -4.86 -6.88
CA TYR A 27 12.37 -4.78 -8.16
C TYR A 27 11.27 -5.83 -8.33
N CYS A 28 11.63 -7.11 -8.34
CA CYS A 28 10.69 -8.19 -8.64
C CYS A 28 10.02 -8.81 -7.41
N LEU A 29 10.38 -8.35 -6.20
CA LEU A 29 9.84 -8.78 -4.91
C LEU A 29 10.01 -10.27 -4.59
N LYS A 30 10.85 -10.99 -5.34
CA LYS A 30 11.19 -12.39 -5.02
C LYS A 30 11.97 -12.45 -3.72
N PRO A 31 11.65 -13.42 -2.84
CA PRO A 31 12.39 -13.63 -1.60
C PRO A 31 13.77 -14.25 -1.85
N ASP A 32 14.71 -14.03 -0.93
CA ASP A 32 16.03 -14.66 -0.88
C ASP A 32 15.92 -16.08 -0.31
N LEU A 33 15.42 -17.01 -1.11
CA LEU A 33 15.27 -18.41 -0.70
C LEU A 33 16.35 -19.34 -1.29
N THR A 34 16.79 -19.05 -2.49
CA THR A 34 17.70 -19.92 -3.25
C THR A 34 18.91 -19.20 -3.80
N THR A 35 18.83 -17.87 -3.90
CA THR A 35 19.88 -17.03 -4.50
C THR A 35 20.10 -15.82 -3.63
N LYS A 36 21.30 -15.68 -3.07
CA LYS A 36 21.68 -14.51 -2.28
C LYS A 36 21.49 -13.23 -3.10
N LEU A 37 20.74 -12.27 -2.53
CA LEU A 37 20.51 -10.98 -3.16
C LEU A 37 21.80 -10.15 -3.22
N GLU A 38 22.00 -9.47 -4.35
CA GLU A 38 23.12 -8.55 -4.58
C GLU A 38 22.76 -7.13 -4.11
N LYS A 39 23.70 -6.45 -3.45
CA LYS A 39 23.52 -5.07 -3.04
C LYS A 39 23.75 -4.11 -4.21
N CYS A 40 23.01 -3.00 -4.23
CA CYS A 40 23.39 -1.87 -5.08
C CYS A 40 24.82 -1.44 -4.76
N ALA A 41 25.71 -1.41 -5.76
CA ALA A 41 27.12 -1.11 -5.57
C ALA A 41 27.35 0.31 -5.01
N ALA A 42 26.44 1.27 -5.30
CA ALA A 42 26.57 2.65 -4.88
C ALA A 42 26.09 2.89 -3.44
N CYS A 43 24.84 2.50 -3.08
CA CYS A 43 24.28 2.77 -1.75
C CYS A 43 24.43 1.62 -0.76
N LYS A 44 24.63 0.39 -1.23
CA LYS A 44 24.75 -0.85 -0.43
C LYS A 44 23.54 -1.17 0.46
N SER A 45 22.45 -0.41 0.33
CA SER A 45 21.25 -0.51 1.17
C SER A 45 20.05 -1.15 0.47
N ILE A 46 20.08 -1.22 -0.87
CA ILE A 46 19.02 -1.79 -1.70
C ILE A 46 19.50 -3.09 -2.33
N PHE A 47 18.62 -4.08 -2.44
CA PHE A 47 18.97 -5.45 -2.79
C PHE A 47 18.21 -5.92 -4.02
N TYR A 48 18.86 -6.73 -4.87
CA TYR A 48 18.34 -7.24 -6.14
C TYR A 48 18.72 -8.71 -6.36
N CYS A 49 17.89 -9.46 -7.10
CA CYS A 49 18.24 -10.83 -7.50
C CYS A 49 19.53 -10.88 -8.31
N ASN A 50 19.70 -9.89 -9.20
CA ASN A 50 20.80 -9.81 -10.14
C ASN A 50 20.86 -8.41 -10.78
N ARG A 51 21.84 -8.23 -11.68
CA ARG A 51 22.04 -6.99 -12.44
C ARG A 51 20.84 -6.59 -13.33
N SER A 52 20.05 -7.53 -13.82
CA SER A 52 18.86 -7.23 -14.65
C SER A 52 17.78 -6.55 -13.79
N CYS A 53 17.50 -7.06 -12.59
CA CYS A 53 16.59 -6.41 -11.64
C CYS A 53 17.09 -5.02 -11.24
N GLN A 54 18.39 -4.86 -10.99
CA GLN A 54 18.98 -3.56 -10.65
C GLN A 54 18.84 -2.57 -11.82
N LYS A 55 19.12 -3.00 -13.06
CA LYS A 55 18.95 -2.14 -14.24
C LYS A 55 17.50 -1.72 -14.47
N ALA A 56 16.56 -2.64 -14.28
CA ALA A 56 15.14 -2.37 -14.45
C ALA A 56 14.60 -1.38 -13.39
N ASP A 57 15.12 -1.43 -12.14
CA ASP A 57 14.75 -0.50 -11.07
C ASP A 57 15.52 0.84 -11.14
N TRP A 58 16.64 0.90 -11.86
CA TRP A 58 17.55 2.03 -11.85
C TRP A 58 16.91 3.39 -12.19
N PRO A 59 15.98 3.51 -13.15
CA PRO A 59 15.31 4.79 -13.42
C PRO A 59 14.64 5.39 -12.18
N MET A 60 14.09 4.53 -11.31
CA MET A 60 13.45 4.92 -10.05
C MET A 60 14.46 4.95 -8.89
N HIS A 61 15.29 3.92 -8.75
CA HIS A 61 16.27 3.84 -7.66
C HIS A 61 17.30 4.97 -7.71
N LYS A 62 17.65 5.48 -8.89
CA LYS A 62 18.64 6.56 -9.06
C LYS A 62 18.32 7.78 -8.18
N VAL A 63 17.04 8.14 -8.02
CA VAL A 63 16.64 9.32 -7.23
C VAL A 63 16.82 9.10 -5.73
N GLU A 64 16.61 7.88 -5.24
CA GLU A 64 16.74 7.52 -3.82
C GLU A 64 18.15 7.00 -3.45
N CYS A 65 18.96 6.62 -4.44
CA CYS A 65 20.26 5.98 -4.21
C CYS A 65 21.23 6.85 -3.39
N LYS A 66 21.24 8.16 -3.66
CA LYS A 66 22.07 9.11 -2.89
C LYS A 66 21.62 9.18 -1.43
N PHE A 67 20.30 9.16 -1.18
CA PHE A 67 19.71 9.12 0.15
C PHE A 67 20.10 7.85 0.89
N CYS A 68 19.84 6.70 0.27
CA CYS A 68 20.22 5.42 0.85
C CYS A 68 21.70 5.33 1.20
N LYS A 69 22.58 5.97 0.39
CA LYS A 69 24.02 6.03 0.65
C LYS A 69 24.32 6.92 1.85
N ALA A 70 23.71 8.11 1.94
CA ALA A 70 23.99 9.08 3.01
C ALA A 70 23.61 8.53 4.39
N PHE A 71 22.49 7.82 4.48
CA PHE A 71 22.00 7.25 5.74
C PHE A 71 22.61 5.87 6.07
N SER A 72 23.38 5.26 5.17
CA SER A 72 23.80 3.85 5.28
C SER A 72 22.61 2.89 5.51
N SER A 73 21.40 3.36 5.19
CA SER A 73 20.14 2.65 5.31
C SER A 73 19.22 3.04 4.16
N ALA A 74 18.17 2.28 3.95
CA ALA A 74 17.20 2.60 2.90
C ALA A 74 16.27 3.76 3.28
N GLY A 75 16.20 4.15 4.57
CA GLY A 75 15.22 5.09 5.07
C GLY A 75 13.78 4.58 5.00
N ASP A 76 12.82 5.43 5.35
CA ASP A 76 11.40 5.09 5.36
C ASP A 76 10.87 4.79 3.94
N GLU A 77 10.08 3.73 3.81
CA GLU A 77 9.52 3.29 2.54
C GLU A 77 8.56 4.31 1.92
N SER A 78 7.86 5.10 2.74
CA SER A 78 6.91 6.11 2.26
C SER A 78 7.63 7.30 1.64
N TYR A 79 8.73 7.75 2.24
CA TYR A 79 9.56 8.83 1.67
C TYR A 79 10.19 8.40 0.35
N ARG A 80 10.65 7.14 0.27
CA ARG A 80 11.17 6.56 -0.96
C ARG A 80 10.08 6.46 -2.03
N LEU A 81 8.86 6.06 -1.65
CA LEU A 81 7.72 6.01 -2.56
C LEU A 81 7.39 7.41 -3.11
N LEU A 82 7.38 8.45 -2.25
CA LEU A 82 7.20 9.85 -2.69
C LEU A 82 8.24 10.23 -3.75
N LEU A 83 9.52 9.99 -3.50
CA LEU A 83 10.58 10.34 -4.46
C LEU A 83 10.40 9.62 -5.81
N ARG A 84 9.98 8.36 -5.79
CA ARG A 84 9.69 7.58 -7.01
C ARG A 84 8.49 8.14 -7.76
N ILE A 85 7.42 8.54 -7.06
CA ILE A 85 6.25 9.18 -7.67
C ILE A 85 6.63 10.50 -8.32
N VAL A 86 7.35 11.37 -7.59
CA VAL A 86 7.86 12.64 -8.13
C VAL A 86 8.63 12.38 -9.42
N LYS A 87 9.53 11.39 -9.40
CA LYS A 87 10.33 11.06 -10.59
C LYS A 87 9.47 10.59 -11.78
N LYS A 88 8.43 9.82 -11.53
CA LYS A 88 7.46 9.40 -12.54
C LYS A 88 6.76 10.60 -13.15
N LEU A 89 6.26 11.52 -12.32
CA LEU A 89 5.58 12.74 -12.76
C LEU A 89 6.51 13.67 -13.58
N GLU A 90 7.77 13.82 -13.15
CA GLU A 90 8.79 14.56 -13.92
C GLU A 90 9.06 13.98 -15.31
N LEU A 91 8.92 12.66 -15.47
CA LEU A 91 9.08 11.98 -16.76
C LEU A 91 7.81 12.01 -17.62
N GLY A 92 6.72 12.62 -17.13
CA GLY A 92 5.41 12.57 -17.78
C GLY A 92 4.72 11.20 -17.70
N GLU A 93 5.21 10.31 -16.83
CA GLU A 93 4.68 8.97 -16.61
C GLU A 93 3.64 8.97 -15.49
N ASP A 94 2.55 9.73 -15.65
CA ASP A 94 1.48 9.92 -14.66
C ASP A 94 0.42 8.81 -14.67
N GLY A 95 0.56 7.80 -15.53
CA GLY A 95 -0.34 6.67 -15.67
C GLY A 95 0.36 5.32 -15.65
N THR A 96 -0.40 4.23 -15.77
CA THR A 96 0.12 2.89 -16.02
C THR A 96 0.03 2.55 -17.50
N VAL A 97 1.00 1.77 -18.00
CA VAL A 97 1.10 1.36 -19.41
C VAL A 97 -0.17 0.64 -19.91
N ALA A 98 -0.95 0.07 -19.01
CA ALA A 98 -2.07 -0.82 -19.32
C ALA A 98 -3.43 -0.32 -18.81
N GLY A 99 -3.55 0.93 -18.35
CA GLY A 99 -4.78 1.46 -17.78
C GLY A 99 -5.06 2.90 -18.17
N ASN A 100 -6.30 3.33 -18.03
CA ASN A 100 -6.73 4.69 -18.39
C ASN A 100 -6.64 5.66 -17.20
N ARG A 101 -6.42 5.16 -15.97
CA ARG A 101 -6.41 5.98 -14.76
C ARG A 101 -5.01 6.58 -14.55
N LYS A 102 -5.00 7.86 -14.21
CA LYS A 102 -3.81 8.65 -13.96
C LYS A 102 -3.61 8.92 -12.48
N PHE A 103 -2.42 9.35 -12.10
CA PHE A 103 -2.13 9.80 -10.74
C PHE A 103 -3.01 10.99 -10.31
N SER A 104 -3.36 11.87 -11.25
CA SER A 104 -4.28 12.99 -11.03
C SER A 104 -5.67 12.54 -10.57
N ASP A 105 -6.13 11.37 -10.99
CA ASP A 105 -7.47 10.84 -10.69
C ASP A 105 -7.61 10.28 -9.27
N LEU A 106 -6.49 10.14 -8.54
CA LEU A 106 -6.50 9.69 -7.16
C LEU A 106 -7.05 10.78 -6.24
N ILE A 107 -7.93 10.38 -5.33
CA ILE A 107 -8.45 11.25 -4.26
C ILE A 107 -7.34 11.49 -3.23
N ASP A 108 -7.18 12.72 -2.77
CA ASP A 108 -6.17 13.09 -1.77
C ASP A 108 -6.74 13.55 -0.42
N HIS A 109 -7.99 14.01 -0.34
CA HIS A 109 -8.58 14.57 0.88
C HIS A 109 -7.65 15.57 1.59
N LYS A 110 -6.83 16.32 0.84
CA LYS A 110 -5.74 17.13 1.41
C LYS A 110 -6.21 18.18 2.43
N ASN A 111 -7.44 18.68 2.27
CA ASN A 111 -8.02 19.65 3.21
C ASN A 111 -8.40 19.01 4.56
N GLU A 112 -8.69 17.70 4.57
CA GLU A 112 -9.09 16.94 5.76
C GLU A 112 -7.90 16.22 6.42
N LEU A 113 -6.79 16.05 5.68
CA LEU A 113 -5.58 15.36 6.13
C LEU A 113 -4.43 16.32 6.49
N THR A 114 -4.73 17.54 6.85
CA THR A 114 -3.73 18.58 7.16
C THR A 114 -2.75 18.15 8.26
N GLU A 115 -3.22 17.48 9.32
CA GLU A 115 -2.36 17.04 10.42
C GLU A 115 -1.47 15.84 9.99
N VAL A 116 -2.01 14.94 9.17
CA VAL A 116 -1.21 13.84 8.58
C VAL A 116 -0.09 14.42 7.72
N TYR A 117 -0.41 15.42 6.90
CA TYR A 117 0.58 16.11 6.08
C TYR A 117 1.66 16.78 6.94
N LYS A 118 1.29 17.53 7.97
CA LYS A 118 2.25 18.23 8.85
C LYS A 118 3.23 17.25 9.50
N MET A 119 2.73 16.20 10.13
CA MET A 119 3.56 15.17 10.74
C MET A 119 4.53 14.55 9.73
N TRP A 120 4.00 14.20 8.56
CA TRP A 120 4.77 13.54 7.52
C TRP A 120 5.83 14.49 6.93
N ARG A 121 5.48 15.76 6.76
CA ARG A 121 6.37 16.79 6.24
C ARG A 121 7.56 17.03 7.16
N VAL A 122 7.32 17.13 8.48
CA VAL A 122 8.42 17.27 9.47
C VAL A 122 9.40 16.12 9.35
N GLY A 123 8.93 14.86 9.39
CA GLY A 123 9.80 13.70 9.26
C GLY A 123 10.50 13.63 7.89
N PHE A 124 9.83 14.06 6.82
CA PHE A 124 10.45 14.13 5.50
C PHE A 124 11.54 15.21 5.44
N ASP A 125 11.30 16.41 5.97
CA ASP A 125 12.28 17.49 6.00
C ASP A 125 13.50 17.12 6.85
N GLU A 126 13.32 16.45 7.99
CA GLU A 126 14.41 15.87 8.77
C GLU A 126 15.18 14.82 7.96
N TYR A 127 14.45 13.91 7.28
CA TYR A 127 15.05 12.87 6.44
C TYR A 127 15.91 13.45 5.33
N ILE A 128 15.44 14.48 4.63
CA ILE A 128 16.18 15.11 3.54
C ILE A 128 17.24 16.09 4.02
N GLY A 129 17.03 16.77 5.16
CA GLY A 129 17.98 17.73 5.74
C GLY A 129 19.31 17.10 6.16
N CYS A 130 19.33 15.79 6.43
CA CYS A 130 20.55 15.05 6.73
C CYS A 130 21.41 14.74 5.50
N ILE A 131 20.98 15.10 4.26
CA ILE A 131 21.69 14.73 3.04
C ILE A 131 22.59 15.87 2.58
N PRO A 132 23.91 15.65 2.46
CA PRO A 132 24.82 16.64 1.91
C PRO A 132 24.39 17.02 0.49
N ASN A 133 24.33 18.32 0.21
CA ASN A 133 23.99 18.89 -1.10
C ASN A 133 22.58 18.57 -1.60
N PHE A 134 21.62 18.38 -0.69
CA PHE A 134 20.24 18.08 -1.05
C PHE A 134 19.57 19.16 -1.93
N ARG A 135 19.96 20.44 -1.79
CA ARG A 135 19.44 21.56 -2.60
C ARG A 135 19.60 21.37 -4.12
N GLU A 136 20.47 20.46 -4.56
CA GLU A 136 20.63 20.09 -5.98
C GLU A 136 19.57 19.09 -6.47
N PHE A 137 18.71 18.58 -5.58
CA PHE A 137 17.64 17.66 -5.95
C PHE A 137 16.42 18.43 -6.50
N LYS A 138 16.04 18.19 -7.76
CA LYS A 138 14.85 18.81 -8.37
C LYS A 138 13.56 18.54 -7.61
N ALA A 139 13.46 17.40 -6.91
CA ALA A 139 12.34 17.06 -6.04
C ALA A 139 12.06 18.11 -4.95
N VAL A 140 13.03 18.95 -4.61
CA VAL A 140 12.89 20.03 -3.61
C VAL A 140 12.27 21.30 -4.20
N GLN A 141 12.29 21.43 -5.51
CA GLN A 141 11.69 22.59 -6.22
C GLN A 141 10.21 22.38 -6.53
N ILE A 142 9.62 21.26 -6.11
CA ILE A 142 8.20 20.98 -6.27
C ILE A 142 7.43 21.86 -5.28
N SER A 143 6.30 22.39 -5.73
CA SER A 143 5.44 23.21 -4.86
C SER A 143 4.96 22.42 -3.64
N ASP A 144 4.85 23.07 -2.50
CA ASP A 144 4.33 22.46 -1.28
C ASP A 144 2.94 21.84 -1.49
N ASP A 145 2.10 22.45 -2.31
CA ASP A 145 0.78 21.92 -2.67
C ASP A 145 0.85 20.56 -3.37
N LEU A 146 1.80 20.38 -4.30
CA LEU A 146 2.00 19.10 -4.97
C LEU A 146 2.56 18.05 -4.01
N VAL A 147 3.49 18.42 -3.14
CA VAL A 147 4.04 17.51 -2.11
C VAL A 147 2.92 17.07 -1.17
N GLN A 148 2.07 18.00 -0.72
CA GLN A 148 0.92 17.68 0.12
C GLN A 148 -0.05 16.72 -0.58
N SER A 149 -0.41 16.99 -1.83
CA SER A 149 -1.27 16.10 -2.62
C SER A 149 -0.66 14.71 -2.76
N ILE A 150 0.65 14.60 -3.06
CA ILE A 150 1.32 13.30 -3.18
C ILE A 150 1.29 12.54 -1.84
N ILE A 151 1.62 13.20 -0.72
CA ILE A 151 1.60 12.59 0.61
C ILE A 151 0.21 12.06 0.94
N CYS A 152 -0.82 12.89 0.77
CA CYS A 152 -2.20 12.51 1.05
C CYS A 152 -2.68 11.38 0.13
N LYS A 153 -2.31 11.39 -1.16
CA LYS A 153 -2.59 10.29 -2.10
C LYS A 153 -1.90 8.99 -1.70
N ILE A 154 -0.63 9.03 -1.26
CA ILE A 154 0.07 7.87 -0.72
C ILE A 154 -0.68 7.34 0.50
N PHE A 155 -1.03 8.21 1.44
CA PHE A 155 -1.71 7.82 2.68
C PHE A 155 -3.03 7.09 2.43
N ILE A 156 -3.83 7.55 1.46
CA ILE A 156 -5.17 6.99 1.17
C ILE A 156 -5.08 5.80 0.21
N ASN A 157 -4.28 5.89 -0.87
CA ASN A 157 -4.39 4.97 -2.00
C ASN A 157 -3.30 3.90 -2.06
N SER A 158 -2.35 3.88 -1.10
CA SER A 158 -1.30 2.85 -1.10
C SER A 158 -1.82 1.51 -0.61
N PHE A 159 -1.36 0.45 -1.27
CA PHE A 159 -1.57 -0.94 -0.87
C PHE A 159 -0.34 -1.48 -0.14
N GLY A 160 -0.57 -2.31 0.89
CA GLY A 160 0.51 -3.09 1.48
C GLY A 160 1.04 -4.11 0.47
N LEU A 161 2.34 -4.10 0.22
CA LEU A 161 3.02 -5.14 -0.58
C LEU A 161 3.03 -6.46 0.19
N THR A 162 2.21 -7.41 -0.25
CA THR A 162 2.13 -8.72 0.40
C THR A 162 3.08 -9.70 -0.28
N SER A 163 3.96 -10.32 0.49
CA SER A 163 4.85 -11.38 0.03
C SER A 163 4.08 -12.69 -0.25
N VAL A 164 4.73 -13.65 -0.90
CA VAL A 164 4.19 -15.01 -1.10
C VAL A 164 3.89 -15.75 0.23
N PHE A 165 4.41 -15.25 1.34
CA PHE A 165 4.15 -15.79 2.69
C PHE A 165 3.08 -14.99 3.46
N GLY A 166 2.33 -14.09 2.81
CA GLY A 166 1.30 -13.26 3.44
C GLY A 166 1.82 -12.10 4.29
N GLN A 167 3.14 -11.86 4.34
CA GLN A 167 3.72 -10.76 5.12
C GLN A 167 3.64 -9.45 4.35
N ASN A 168 3.30 -8.36 5.03
CA ASN A 168 3.46 -7.02 4.47
C ASN A 168 4.95 -6.65 4.48
N ILE A 169 5.52 -6.49 3.28
CA ILE A 169 6.95 -6.23 3.07
C ILE A 169 7.24 -4.82 2.56
N GLY A 170 6.24 -3.97 2.41
CA GLY A 170 6.40 -2.62 1.90
C GLY A 170 5.08 -2.01 1.44
N ILE A 171 5.17 -1.01 0.58
CA ILE A 171 4.00 -0.29 0.04
C ILE A 171 4.08 -0.14 -1.48
N ALA A 172 2.91 -0.06 -2.12
CA ALA A 172 2.77 0.15 -3.56
C ALA A 172 1.61 1.08 -3.87
N LEU A 173 1.71 1.84 -4.95
CA LEU A 173 0.63 2.67 -5.49
C LEU A 173 0.11 2.04 -6.78
N CYS A 174 -1.13 1.52 -6.72
CA CYS A 174 -1.82 0.88 -7.83
C CYS A 174 -2.95 1.77 -8.33
N LEU A 175 -2.83 2.35 -9.52
CA LEU A 175 -3.77 3.38 -10.01
C LEU A 175 -5.14 2.79 -10.37
N GLN A 176 -5.18 1.63 -11.02
CA GLN A 176 -6.45 1.00 -11.45
C GLN A 176 -7.18 0.36 -10.25
N LEU A 177 -6.43 -0.34 -9.40
CA LEU A 177 -7.01 -1.04 -8.25
C LEU A 177 -7.49 -0.09 -7.16
N SER A 178 -6.92 1.12 -7.05
CA SER A 178 -7.41 2.16 -6.14
C SER A 178 -8.77 2.76 -6.54
N ALA A 179 -9.34 2.35 -7.69
CA ALA A 179 -10.71 2.69 -8.07
C ALA A 179 -11.76 1.75 -7.47
N LEU A 180 -11.33 0.63 -6.86
CA LEU A 180 -12.27 -0.29 -6.23
C LEU A 180 -12.77 0.27 -4.91
N ASP A 181 -14.08 0.25 -4.74
CA ASP A 181 -14.73 0.69 -3.52
C ASP A 181 -14.48 -0.25 -2.33
N HIS A 182 -14.73 0.28 -1.14
CA HIS A 182 -14.64 -0.49 0.09
C HIS A 182 -15.89 -1.31 0.37
N SER A 183 -15.70 -2.54 0.87
CA SER A 183 -16.73 -3.30 1.58
C SER A 183 -16.10 -4.08 2.74
N CYS A 184 -16.75 -4.05 3.92
CA CYS A 184 -16.40 -4.91 5.05
C CYS A 184 -16.80 -6.38 4.84
N LYS A 185 -17.54 -6.68 3.77
CA LYS A 185 -17.85 -8.02 3.24
C LYS A 185 -17.40 -8.05 1.79
N PRO A 186 -16.08 -8.14 1.55
CA PRO A 186 -15.49 -7.91 0.24
C PRO A 186 -15.89 -9.00 -0.76
N THR A 187 -16.10 -8.60 -2.00
CA THR A 187 -16.34 -9.49 -3.15
C THR A 187 -15.06 -9.76 -3.94
N ALA A 188 -13.98 -9.06 -3.59
CA ALA A 188 -12.65 -9.25 -4.17
C ALA A 188 -11.56 -9.03 -3.12
N ARG A 189 -10.40 -9.65 -3.34
CA ARG A 189 -9.19 -9.46 -2.55
C ARG A 189 -8.05 -8.98 -3.44
N ILE A 190 -7.16 -8.20 -2.86
CA ILE A 190 -5.96 -7.72 -3.53
C ILE A 190 -4.80 -8.61 -3.10
N ALA A 191 -4.07 -9.14 -4.08
CA ALA A 191 -2.91 -9.98 -3.86
C ALA A 191 -1.75 -9.57 -4.78
N PHE A 192 -0.52 -9.74 -4.28
CA PHE A 192 0.69 -9.50 -5.06
C PHE A 192 1.33 -10.82 -5.51
N ARG A 193 1.76 -10.86 -6.77
CA ARG A 193 2.62 -11.91 -7.30
C ARG A 193 3.87 -11.27 -7.90
N GLY A 194 4.93 -11.24 -7.11
CA GLY A 194 6.06 -10.39 -7.44
C GLY A 194 5.61 -8.91 -7.45
N ASN A 195 6.04 -8.15 -8.45
CA ASN A 195 5.64 -6.74 -8.63
C ASN A 195 4.36 -6.57 -9.49
N GLU A 196 3.54 -7.59 -9.61
CA GLU A 196 2.18 -7.50 -10.16
C GLU A 196 1.15 -7.52 -9.02
N CYS A 197 0.26 -6.55 -8.99
CA CYS A 197 -0.91 -6.49 -8.11
C CYS A 197 -2.11 -7.08 -8.84
N ARG A 198 -2.90 -7.90 -8.18
CA ARG A 198 -4.02 -8.64 -8.76
C ARG A 198 -5.27 -8.52 -7.90
N MET A 199 -6.37 -8.25 -8.53
CA MET A 199 -7.69 -8.40 -7.92
C MET A 199 -8.16 -9.84 -8.14
N VAL A 200 -8.46 -10.52 -7.04
CA VAL A 200 -8.96 -11.91 -7.03
C VAL A 200 -10.38 -11.89 -6.48
N PRO A 201 -11.41 -12.21 -7.29
CA PRO A 201 -12.78 -12.34 -6.80
C PRO A 201 -12.88 -13.40 -5.70
N THR A 202 -13.72 -13.16 -4.70
CA THR A 202 -13.97 -14.13 -3.61
C THR A 202 -14.95 -15.23 -4.01
N GLN A 203 -15.68 -15.05 -5.12
CA GLN A 203 -16.66 -15.99 -5.66
C GLN A 203 -16.34 -16.32 -7.12
N SER A 204 -16.65 -17.54 -7.55
CA SER A 204 -16.39 -18.00 -8.92
C SER A 204 -17.28 -17.32 -9.97
N ASN A 205 -18.51 -16.94 -9.60
CA ASN A 205 -19.42 -16.23 -10.49
C ASN A 205 -19.46 -14.75 -10.11
N THR A 206 -18.91 -13.92 -10.98
CA THR A 206 -18.86 -12.45 -10.81
C THR A 206 -19.85 -11.72 -11.71
N THR A 207 -20.74 -12.43 -12.40
CA THR A 207 -21.77 -11.81 -13.26
C THR A 207 -22.71 -10.97 -12.39
N ASN A 208 -22.81 -9.69 -12.67
CA ASN A 208 -23.60 -8.70 -11.92
C ASN A 208 -23.15 -8.43 -10.46
N VAL A 209 -21.93 -8.84 -10.07
CA VAL A 209 -21.37 -8.53 -8.75
C VAL A 209 -20.55 -7.25 -8.83
N VAL A 210 -20.87 -6.27 -7.99
CA VAL A 210 -20.01 -5.10 -7.78
C VAL A 210 -18.76 -5.55 -7.04
N LEU A 211 -17.60 -5.34 -7.66
CA LEU A 211 -16.33 -5.72 -7.06
C LEU A 211 -15.88 -4.66 -6.06
N ALA A 212 -15.72 -5.07 -4.81
CA ALA A 212 -15.23 -4.24 -3.72
C ALA A 212 -14.23 -5.04 -2.87
N HIS A 213 -13.23 -4.35 -2.31
CA HIS A 213 -12.27 -4.98 -1.41
C HIS A 213 -12.27 -4.30 -0.04
N SER A 214 -11.71 -4.93 0.99
CA SER A 214 -11.62 -4.27 2.29
C SER A 214 -10.39 -3.37 2.37
N TYR A 215 -10.59 -2.13 2.87
CA TYR A 215 -9.52 -1.17 3.16
C TYR A 215 -8.94 -1.35 4.57
N VAL A 216 -9.62 -2.14 5.40
CA VAL A 216 -9.28 -2.39 6.80
C VAL A 216 -9.27 -3.89 7.08
N ASP A 217 -8.76 -4.30 8.23
CA ASP A 217 -8.84 -5.70 8.65
C ASP A 217 -10.31 -6.10 8.88
N GLU A 218 -10.73 -7.16 8.20
CA GLU A 218 -12.10 -7.67 8.24
C GLU A 218 -12.43 -8.35 9.59
N LEU A 219 -11.42 -8.70 10.39
CA LEU A 219 -11.56 -9.33 11.69
C LEU A 219 -11.81 -8.33 12.82
N LEU A 220 -11.62 -7.03 12.57
CA LEU A 220 -11.97 -5.98 13.53
C LEU A 220 -13.47 -5.88 13.71
N THR A 221 -13.90 -5.43 14.91
CA THR A 221 -15.31 -5.14 15.18
C THR A 221 -15.85 -4.05 14.25
N ARG A 222 -17.17 -3.97 14.10
CA ARG A 222 -17.82 -2.94 13.26
C ARG A 222 -17.36 -1.54 13.61
N ASP A 223 -17.31 -1.21 14.89
CA ASP A 223 -17.02 0.14 15.36
C ASP A 223 -15.55 0.51 15.11
N GLU A 224 -14.62 -0.44 15.32
CA GLU A 224 -13.21 -0.26 14.97
C GLU A 224 -13.01 -0.06 13.48
N ARG A 225 -13.66 -0.87 12.62
CA ARG A 225 -13.60 -0.69 11.16
C ARG A 225 -14.12 0.67 10.74
N ARG A 226 -15.30 1.11 11.24
CA ARG A 226 -15.89 2.42 10.90
C ARG A 226 -15.01 3.56 11.37
N LYS A 227 -14.43 3.45 12.57
CA LYS A 227 -13.48 4.43 13.08
C LYS A 227 -12.26 4.56 12.17
N LEU A 228 -11.61 3.46 11.81
CA LEU A 228 -10.45 3.47 10.90
C LEU A 228 -10.78 4.04 9.52
N LEU A 229 -11.97 3.71 8.98
CA LEU A 229 -12.42 4.23 7.70
C LEU A 229 -12.70 5.73 7.75
N MET A 230 -13.31 6.22 8.84
CA MET A 230 -13.51 7.65 9.05
C MET A 230 -12.18 8.40 9.24
N ASP A 231 -11.28 7.85 10.08
CA ASP A 231 -10.00 8.51 10.39
C ASP A 231 -9.10 8.62 9.16
N ARG A 232 -9.03 7.56 8.35
CA ARG A 232 -8.11 7.49 7.21
C ARG A 232 -8.75 7.92 5.89
N TYR A 233 -9.94 7.42 5.59
CA TYR A 233 -10.59 7.57 4.29
C TYR A 233 -11.75 8.57 4.28
N LYS A 234 -12.07 9.16 5.45
CA LYS A 234 -13.05 10.25 5.61
C LYS A 234 -14.48 9.91 5.20
N PHE A 235 -14.90 8.65 5.39
CA PHE A 235 -16.30 8.26 5.17
C PHE A 235 -16.84 7.35 6.27
N ASP A 236 -18.16 7.45 6.50
CA ASP A 236 -18.91 6.55 7.36
C ASP A 236 -19.42 5.34 6.56
N CYS A 237 -18.92 4.14 6.90
CA CYS A 237 -19.22 2.94 6.15
C CYS A 237 -20.63 2.41 6.42
N LYS A 238 -21.43 2.27 5.36
CA LYS A 238 -22.77 1.69 5.36
C LYS A 238 -22.88 0.47 4.43
N CYS A 239 -21.78 -0.25 4.22
CA CYS A 239 -21.78 -1.45 3.38
C CYS A 239 -22.58 -2.60 4.04
N GLU A 240 -22.89 -3.62 3.25
CA GLU A 240 -23.62 -4.82 3.71
C GLU A 240 -22.99 -5.41 4.99
N GLY A 241 -21.65 -5.54 5.06
CA GLY A 241 -20.97 -6.08 6.24
C GLY A 241 -21.07 -5.22 7.50
N CYS A 242 -21.29 -3.89 7.39
CA CYS A 242 -21.57 -3.01 8.53
C CYS A 242 -23.04 -3.03 8.96
N MET A 243 -23.96 -3.29 8.02
CA MET A 243 -25.41 -3.33 8.29
C MET A 243 -25.89 -4.72 8.71
N ASP A 244 -25.07 -5.75 8.60
CA ASP A 244 -25.35 -7.11 9.04
C ASP A 244 -25.22 -7.21 10.57
N GLU A 245 -26.35 -7.02 11.28
CA GLU A 245 -26.37 -7.00 12.75
C GLU A 245 -26.02 -8.37 13.35
N GLU A 246 -26.46 -9.47 12.74
CA GLU A 246 -26.17 -10.83 13.21
C GLU A 246 -24.66 -11.11 13.14
N ARG A 247 -24.06 -10.87 11.98
CA ARG A 247 -22.60 -10.98 11.81
C ARG A 247 -21.82 -10.12 12.82
N ASN A 248 -22.25 -8.88 13.04
CA ASN A 248 -21.53 -7.98 13.94
C ASN A 248 -21.68 -8.37 15.42
N LYS A 249 -22.80 -8.98 15.81
CA LYS A 249 -22.96 -9.60 17.14
C LYS A 249 -22.04 -10.82 17.30
N ASP A 250 -22.00 -11.70 16.31
CA ASP A 250 -21.13 -12.89 16.35
C ASP A 250 -19.65 -12.53 16.43
N MET A 251 -19.22 -11.44 15.80
CA MET A 251 -17.83 -10.98 15.82
C MET A 251 -17.33 -10.54 17.21
N VAL A 252 -18.23 -10.17 18.12
CA VAL A 252 -17.88 -9.78 19.50
C VAL A 252 -18.26 -10.85 20.52
N ALA A 253 -18.88 -11.94 20.09
CA ALA A 253 -19.33 -13.04 20.95
C ALA A 253 -18.18 -13.99 21.29
N PHE A 254 -18.26 -14.61 22.48
CA PHE A 254 -17.41 -15.74 22.85
C PHE A 254 -18.04 -17.06 22.38
N SER A 255 -17.22 -18.05 22.08
CA SER A 255 -17.70 -19.40 21.78
C SER A 255 -17.96 -20.16 23.09
N CYS A 256 -19.16 -20.71 23.24
CA CYS A 256 -19.45 -21.62 24.35
C CYS A 256 -18.55 -22.86 24.28
N GLU A 257 -17.89 -23.21 25.37
CA GLU A 257 -17.02 -24.40 25.42
C GLU A 257 -17.78 -25.71 25.19
N THR A 258 -19.04 -25.77 25.61
CA THR A 258 -19.87 -26.97 25.56
C THR A 258 -20.57 -27.16 24.22
N CYS A 259 -21.29 -26.13 23.72
CA CYS A 259 -22.12 -26.27 22.51
C CYS A 259 -21.55 -25.53 21.30
N LYS A 260 -20.40 -24.82 21.43
CA LYS A 260 -19.71 -24.03 20.41
C LYS A 260 -20.54 -22.91 19.77
N ARG A 261 -21.70 -22.54 20.33
CA ARG A 261 -22.49 -21.40 19.88
C ARG A 261 -21.93 -20.09 20.37
N PRO A 262 -22.19 -19.00 19.67
CA PRO A 262 -21.84 -17.67 20.16
C PRO A 262 -22.56 -17.36 21.47
N ILE A 263 -21.86 -16.73 22.41
CA ILE A 263 -22.41 -16.21 23.68
C ILE A 263 -22.03 -14.75 23.76
N GLU A 264 -23.00 -13.88 24.02
CA GLU A 264 -22.75 -12.46 24.27
C GLU A 264 -21.94 -12.27 25.57
N ILE A 265 -21.15 -11.21 25.65
CA ILE A 265 -20.35 -10.86 26.82
C ILE A 265 -21.29 -10.73 28.05
N GLY A 266 -21.02 -11.50 29.07
CA GLY A 266 -21.84 -11.52 30.33
C GLY A 266 -23.06 -12.43 30.30
N ALA A 267 -23.36 -13.10 29.16
CA ALA A 267 -24.41 -14.10 29.09
C ALA A 267 -23.91 -15.50 29.48
N VAL A 268 -24.80 -16.33 30.01
CA VAL A 268 -24.54 -17.74 30.35
C VAL A 268 -25.22 -18.63 29.33
N CYS A 269 -24.52 -19.67 28.87
CA CYS A 269 -25.13 -20.66 27.98
C CYS A 269 -26.29 -21.39 28.68
N SER A 270 -27.47 -21.35 28.09
CA SER A 270 -28.70 -21.97 28.60
C SER A 270 -28.84 -23.47 28.26
N LYS A 271 -27.78 -24.13 27.81
CA LYS A 271 -27.74 -25.57 27.51
C LYS A 271 -26.73 -26.31 28.35
#